data_c81d9d61af9d82a06cc8847736d90dbc
#
_entry.id   c81d9d61af9d82a06cc8847736d90dbc
#
_cell.length_a   1.000
_cell.length_b   1.000
_cell.length_c   1.000
_cell.angle_alpha   90.00
_cell.angle_beta   90.00
_cell.angle_gamma   90.00
#
_symmetry.space_group_name_H-M   'P 1'
#
loop_
_entity.id
_entity.type
_entity.pdbx_description
1 polymer ?
#
loop_
_entity_poly.entity_id
_entity_poly.type
_entity_poly.pdbx_seq_one_letter_code
_entity_poly.pdbx_strand_id
1 'polypeptide(L)'
;MNSISKRSIKGFAVLVVEDEIMIALDAQAMLEDAGAELVEVATKAVDALRLISEKPPHAAVLDINLGSGTSFAIADELAARGIPYIFATGYAGQIDLPSRHIHVTVVGKPYTADRLTAGLIAALDQRGDPLV
;
A
#
# COMPACT_ATOMS: atom_id res chain seq x y z
N MET A 1 0.89 9.17 26.15
CA MET A 1 0.97 8.99 25.61
C MET A 1 0.98 8.53 24.84
N ASN A 2 1.08 8.44 24.37
CA ASN A 2 1.07 8.18 23.57
C ASN A 2 1.02 7.75 22.76
N SER A 3 0.66 7.82 22.80
CA SER A 3 0.48 7.53 21.85
C SER A 3 0.93 7.42 20.85
N ILE A 4 1.10 7.50 20.37
CA ILE A 4 1.59 7.40 19.41
C ILE A 4 1.72 6.25 18.74
N SER A 5 1.14 5.80 18.69
CA SER A 5 0.92 4.71 18.28
C SER A 5 1.37 4.17 17.04
N LYS A 6 1.08 4.52 15.96
CA LYS A 6 1.39 3.94 14.70
C LYS A 6 2.72 4.40 14.20
N ARG A 7 3.75 4.08 14.95
CA ARG A 7 5.10 4.40 14.53
C ARG A 7 5.77 3.22 13.86
N SER A 8 5.01 2.18 13.63
CA SER A 8 5.58 0.93 13.15
C SER A 8 4.51 0.13 12.44
N ILE A 9 4.92 -0.69 11.50
CA ILE A 9 4.02 -1.64 10.85
C ILE A 9 4.16 -3.04 11.46
N LYS A 10 4.76 -3.12 12.63
CA LYS A 10 5.00 -4.40 13.26
C LYS A 10 3.69 -5.13 13.52
N GLY A 11 3.63 -6.39 13.09
CA GLY A 11 2.45 -7.21 13.28
C GLY A 11 1.35 -7.02 12.25
N PHE A 12 1.55 -6.13 11.28
CA PHE A 12 0.51 -5.87 10.29
C PHE A 12 0.70 -6.76 9.06
N ALA A 13 -0.41 -7.06 8.42
CA ALA A 13 -0.41 -7.75 7.13
C ALA A 13 -0.52 -6.71 6.03
N VAL A 14 0.36 -6.78 5.04
CA VAL A 14 0.44 -5.80 3.97
C VAL A 14 0.34 -6.52 2.64
N LEU A 15 -0.45 -5.95 1.73
CA LEU A 15 -0.53 -6.44 0.35
C LEU A 15 0.28 -5.51 -0.54
N VAL A 16 1.15 -6.08 -1.37
CA VAL A 16 1.92 -5.32 -2.36
C VAL A 16 1.42 -5.72 -3.74
N VAL A 17 0.96 -4.75 -4.53
CA VAL A 17 0.51 -4.98 -5.89
C VAL A 17 1.47 -4.29 -6.84
N GLU A 18 2.22 -5.09 -7.60
CA GLU A 18 3.29 -4.61 -8.44
C GLU A 18 3.51 -5.62 -9.54
N ASP A 19 3.40 -5.22 -10.81
CA ASP A 19 3.51 -6.16 -11.92
C ASP A 19 4.95 -6.61 -12.18
N GLU A 20 5.95 -5.88 -11.71
CA GLU A 20 7.35 -6.30 -11.87
C GLU A 20 7.76 -7.09 -10.63
N ILE A 21 7.92 -8.38 -10.80
CA ILE A 21 8.12 -9.28 -9.67
C ILE A 21 9.36 -8.92 -8.84
N MET A 22 10.44 -8.46 -9.48
CA MET A 22 11.65 -8.13 -8.73
C MET A 22 11.42 -6.94 -7.82
N ILE A 23 10.66 -5.94 -8.27
CA ILE A 23 10.32 -4.79 -7.44
C ILE A 23 9.39 -5.21 -6.31
N ALA A 24 8.44 -6.09 -6.62
CA ALA A 24 7.51 -6.59 -5.61
C ALA A 24 8.25 -7.35 -4.51
N LEU A 25 9.23 -8.17 -4.87
CA LEU A 25 9.98 -8.93 -3.88
C LEU A 25 10.88 -8.03 -3.03
N ASP A 26 11.42 -6.96 -3.63
CA ASP A 26 12.19 -5.98 -2.87
C ASP A 26 11.30 -5.29 -1.84
N ALA A 27 10.11 -4.89 -2.24
CA ALA A 27 9.16 -4.27 -1.32
C ALA A 27 8.78 -5.23 -0.20
N GLN A 28 8.55 -6.50 -0.55
CA GLN A 28 8.22 -7.52 0.44
C GLN A 28 9.33 -7.63 1.49
N ALA A 29 10.58 -7.72 1.04
CA ALA A 29 11.71 -7.84 1.95
C ALA A 29 11.83 -6.60 2.86
N MET A 30 11.65 -5.42 2.29
CA MET A 30 11.71 -4.18 3.07
C MET A 30 10.65 -4.16 4.16
N LEU A 31 9.44 -4.57 3.83
CA LEU A 31 8.33 -4.54 4.77
C LEU A 31 8.49 -5.62 5.84
N GLU A 32 8.97 -6.79 5.47
CA GLU A 32 9.23 -7.84 6.44
C GLU A 32 10.33 -7.42 7.42
N ASP A 33 11.37 -6.77 6.91
CA ASP A 33 12.43 -6.27 7.76
C ASP A 33 11.92 -5.19 8.71
N ALA A 34 10.92 -4.43 8.31
CA ALA A 34 10.33 -3.40 9.14
C ALA A 34 9.33 -3.97 10.16
N GLY A 35 9.09 -5.27 10.13
CA GLY A 35 8.28 -5.93 11.14
C GLY A 35 6.90 -6.38 10.70
N ALA A 36 6.55 -6.22 9.43
CA ALA A 36 5.26 -6.70 8.95
C ALA A 36 5.16 -8.20 9.20
N GLU A 37 4.02 -8.64 9.69
CA GLU A 37 3.85 -10.04 10.04
C GLU A 37 3.66 -10.89 8.78
N LEU A 38 2.99 -10.35 7.78
CA LEU A 38 2.72 -11.06 6.55
C LEU A 38 2.74 -10.06 5.41
N VAL A 39 3.47 -10.36 4.35
CA VAL A 39 3.46 -9.54 3.15
C VAL A 39 3.09 -10.43 1.98
N GLU A 40 1.90 -10.20 1.42
CA GLU A 40 1.45 -10.91 0.23
C GLU A 40 1.77 -10.05 -0.99
N VAL A 41 2.13 -10.70 -2.08
CA VAL A 41 2.46 -10.01 -3.32
C VAL A 41 1.50 -10.47 -4.40
N ALA A 42 0.93 -9.53 -5.13
CA ALA A 42 0.12 -9.82 -6.31
C ALA A 42 0.70 -9.06 -7.49
N THR A 43 0.90 -9.75 -8.61
CA THR A 43 1.42 -9.10 -9.81
C THR A 43 0.33 -8.78 -10.82
N LYS A 44 -0.89 -9.21 -10.55
CA LYS A 44 -2.04 -8.96 -11.42
C LYS A 44 -3.22 -8.49 -10.62
N ALA A 45 -4.04 -7.66 -11.24
CA ALA A 45 -5.20 -7.10 -10.56
C ALA A 45 -6.16 -8.17 -10.05
N VAL A 46 -6.37 -9.23 -10.84
CA VAL A 46 -7.32 -10.27 -10.44
C VAL A 46 -6.85 -10.98 -9.17
N ASP A 47 -5.56 -11.21 -9.05
CA ASP A 47 -5.03 -11.85 -7.86
C ASP A 47 -5.10 -10.93 -6.65
N ALA A 48 -4.85 -9.63 -6.86
CA ALA A 48 -4.96 -8.66 -5.78
C ALA A 48 -6.39 -8.60 -5.25
N LEU A 49 -7.37 -8.54 -6.14
CA LEU A 49 -8.77 -8.47 -5.74
C LEU A 49 -9.20 -9.74 -4.99
N ARG A 50 -8.70 -10.89 -5.44
CA ARG A 50 -9.00 -12.15 -4.77
C ARG A 50 -8.41 -12.17 -3.35
N LEU A 51 -7.16 -11.72 -3.20
CA LEU A 51 -6.53 -11.68 -1.89
C LEU A 51 -7.25 -10.72 -0.95
N ILE A 52 -7.67 -9.56 -1.45
CA ILE A 52 -8.42 -8.61 -0.62
C ILE A 52 -9.72 -9.24 -0.12
N SER A 53 -10.37 -10.04 -0.97
CA SER A 53 -11.62 -10.68 -0.59
C SER A 53 -11.41 -11.83 0.40
N GLU A 54 -10.39 -12.66 0.15
CA GLU A 54 -10.18 -13.87 0.94
C GLU A 54 -9.39 -13.63 2.21
N LYS A 55 -8.51 -12.63 2.16
CA LYS A 55 -7.56 -12.43 3.25
C LYS A 55 -7.25 -10.95 3.34
N PRO A 56 -8.20 -10.13 3.78
CA PRO A 56 -8.03 -8.68 3.75
C PRO A 56 -6.78 -8.23 4.50
N PRO A 57 -5.93 -7.42 3.90
CA PRO A 57 -4.75 -6.92 4.59
C PRO A 57 -5.11 -5.75 5.49
N HIS A 58 -4.18 -5.37 6.35
CA HIS A 58 -4.35 -4.16 7.14
C HIS A 58 -4.03 -2.92 6.30
N ALA A 59 -3.16 -3.05 5.32
CA ALA A 59 -2.78 -1.93 4.45
C ALA A 59 -2.24 -2.47 3.14
N ALA A 60 -2.14 -1.63 2.12
CA ALA A 60 -1.65 -2.06 0.81
C ALA A 60 -0.78 -1.01 0.15
N VAL A 61 0.15 -1.48 -0.69
CA VAL A 61 0.98 -0.66 -1.55
C VAL A 61 0.60 -1.01 -2.99
N LEU A 62 0.18 -0.02 -3.75
CA LEU A 62 -0.29 -0.24 -5.12
C LEU A 62 0.57 0.52 -6.11
N ASP A 63 1.23 -0.19 -7.01
CA ASP A 63 1.82 0.47 -8.17
C ASP A 63 0.67 1.06 -8.98
N ILE A 64 0.78 2.31 -9.40
CA ILE A 64 -0.29 2.96 -10.15
C ILE A 64 -0.50 2.25 -11.48
N ASN A 65 0.59 1.94 -12.18
CA ASN A 65 0.49 1.30 -13.49
C ASN A 65 0.82 -0.19 -13.39
N LEU A 66 -0.09 -1.01 -13.83
CA LEU A 66 0.08 -2.45 -13.77
C LEU A 66 0.29 -3.08 -15.15
N GLY A 67 0.77 -2.28 -16.11
CA GLY A 67 1.03 -2.82 -17.45
C GLY A 67 -0.22 -2.95 -18.29
N SER A 68 -1.23 -3.63 -17.80
CA SER A 68 -2.49 -3.79 -18.53
C SER A 68 -3.51 -2.73 -18.18
N GLY A 69 -3.17 -1.83 -17.26
CA GLY A 69 -4.08 -0.78 -16.82
C GLY A 69 -3.59 -0.17 -15.53
N THR A 70 -4.48 0.50 -14.83
CA THR A 70 -4.14 1.13 -13.56
C THR A 70 -4.63 0.28 -12.39
N SER A 71 -4.17 0.61 -11.20
CA SER A 71 -4.60 -0.07 -9.98
C SER A 71 -5.79 0.63 -9.31
N PHE A 72 -6.44 1.56 -9.99
CA PHE A 72 -7.50 2.34 -9.35
C PHE A 72 -8.71 1.50 -8.94
N ALA A 73 -9.03 0.45 -9.68
CA ALA A 73 -10.12 -0.43 -9.29
C ALA A 73 -9.79 -1.17 -7.99
N ILE A 74 -8.51 -1.54 -7.81
CA ILE A 74 -8.06 -2.17 -6.58
C ILE A 74 -8.15 -1.17 -5.43
N ALA A 75 -7.74 0.08 -5.70
CA ALA A 75 -7.82 1.14 -4.70
C ALA A 75 -9.27 1.39 -4.28
N ASP A 76 -10.19 1.35 -5.26
CA ASP A 76 -11.62 1.51 -4.97
C ASP A 76 -12.13 0.42 -4.02
N GLU A 77 -11.69 -0.81 -4.26
CA GLU A 77 -12.11 -1.92 -3.41
C GLU A 77 -11.56 -1.78 -2.00
N LEU A 78 -10.30 -1.39 -1.88
CA LEU A 78 -9.69 -1.16 -0.57
C LEU A 78 -10.40 -0.03 0.18
N ALA A 79 -10.70 1.06 -0.53
CA ALA A 79 -11.41 2.18 0.07
C ALA A 79 -12.79 1.76 0.55
N ALA A 80 -13.50 0.96 -0.24
CA ALA A 80 -14.84 0.49 0.14
C ALA A 80 -14.80 -0.37 1.41
N ARG A 81 -13.68 -1.02 1.67
CA ARG A 81 -13.51 -1.86 2.85
C ARG A 81 -12.85 -1.14 4.01
N GLY A 82 -12.52 0.13 3.83
CA GLY A 82 -11.85 0.91 4.87
C GLY A 82 -10.41 0.50 5.10
N ILE A 83 -9.76 -0.10 4.11
CA ILE A 83 -8.37 -0.53 4.23
C ILE A 83 -7.48 0.57 3.65
N PRO A 84 -6.55 1.12 4.45
CA PRO A 84 -5.67 2.18 3.96
C PRO A 84 -4.68 1.66 2.93
N TYR A 85 -4.30 2.52 2.01
CA TYR A 85 -3.37 2.16 0.94
C TYR A 85 -2.56 3.37 0.52
N ILE A 86 -1.43 3.11 -0.11
CA ILE A 86 -0.61 4.15 -0.73
C ILE A 86 -0.33 3.73 -2.17
N PHE A 87 -0.02 4.70 -2.99
CA PHE A 87 0.38 4.45 -4.37
C PHE A 87 1.89 4.54 -4.51
N ALA A 88 2.44 3.76 -5.43
CA ALA A 88 3.83 3.85 -5.81
C ALA A 88 3.91 4.15 -7.30
N THR A 89 4.89 4.94 -7.71
CA THR A 89 5.04 5.28 -9.11
C THR A 89 6.50 5.45 -9.48
N GLY A 90 6.83 5.07 -10.71
CA GLY A 90 8.15 5.33 -11.26
C GLY A 90 8.25 6.68 -11.93
N TYR A 91 7.11 7.40 -12.05
CA TYR A 91 7.12 8.69 -12.73
C TYR A 91 7.06 9.79 -11.68
N ALA A 92 8.17 10.52 -11.56
CA ALA A 92 8.17 11.64 -10.65
C ALA A 92 7.37 12.77 -11.26
N GLY A 93 6.52 13.36 -10.51
CA GLY A 93 5.98 14.65 -10.84
C GLY A 93 4.68 14.71 -11.58
N GLN A 94 4.32 13.78 -12.41
CA GLN A 94 3.07 13.90 -13.15
C GLN A 94 2.20 12.74 -12.88
N ILE A 95 1.39 12.83 -11.85
CA ILE A 95 0.50 11.76 -11.48
C ILE A 95 -0.90 12.30 -11.55
N ASP A 96 -1.73 11.65 -12.35
CA ASP A 96 -3.09 12.03 -12.53
C ASP A 96 -3.94 11.09 -11.73
N LEU A 97 -4.18 11.41 -10.49
CA LEU A 97 -5.04 10.61 -9.63
C LEU A 97 -6.49 11.04 -9.78
N PRO A 98 -7.41 10.10 -9.82
CA PRO A 98 -8.84 10.45 -9.73
C PRO A 98 -9.09 11.23 -8.45
N SER A 99 -10.06 12.11 -8.47
CA SER A 99 -10.34 12.98 -7.32
C SER A 99 -10.62 12.18 -6.06
N ARG A 100 -11.22 11.01 -6.19
CA ARG A 100 -11.53 10.17 -5.03
C ARG A 100 -10.29 9.60 -4.35
N HIS A 101 -9.14 9.66 -5.02
CA HIS A 101 -7.86 9.18 -4.47
C HIS A 101 -6.84 10.29 -4.33
N ILE A 102 -7.23 11.56 -4.51
CA ILE A 102 -6.29 12.66 -4.55
C ILE A 102 -5.54 12.85 -3.24
N HIS A 103 -6.11 12.42 -2.13
CA HIS A 103 -5.52 12.58 -0.81
C HIS A 103 -4.57 11.43 -0.44
N VAL A 104 -4.45 10.44 -1.29
CA VAL A 104 -3.66 9.25 -0.98
C VAL A 104 -2.17 9.55 -1.15
N THR A 105 -1.37 9.07 -0.23
CA THR A 105 0.07 9.23 -0.28
C THR A 105 0.65 8.51 -1.48
N VAL A 106 1.59 9.15 -2.17
CA VAL A 106 2.28 8.56 -3.31
C VAL A 106 3.77 8.50 -3.01
N VAL A 107 4.36 7.33 -3.20
CA VAL A 107 5.79 7.12 -2.96
C VAL A 107 6.47 6.86 -4.29
N GLY A 108 7.58 7.54 -4.55
CA GLY A 108 8.32 7.34 -5.79
C GLY A 108 9.16 6.07 -5.76
N LYS A 109 9.33 5.46 -6.93
CA LYS A 109 10.22 4.31 -7.08
C LYS A 109 11.55 4.80 -7.68
N PRO A 110 12.65 4.18 -7.35
CA PRO A 110 12.76 3.07 -6.40
C PRO A 110 12.54 3.56 -4.98
N TYR A 111 11.77 2.82 -4.21
CA TYR A 111 11.51 3.23 -2.84
C TYR A 111 12.60 2.74 -1.92
N THR A 112 12.77 3.44 -0.79
CA THR A 112 13.58 2.94 0.29
C THR A 112 12.65 2.35 1.34
N ALA A 113 13.21 1.55 2.22
CA ALA A 113 12.43 0.98 3.32
C ALA A 113 11.81 2.07 4.17
N ASP A 114 12.56 3.15 4.44
CA ASP A 114 12.07 4.25 5.26
C ASP A 114 10.87 4.95 4.62
N ARG A 115 10.95 5.24 3.32
CA ARG A 115 9.85 5.93 2.63
C ARG A 115 8.62 5.06 2.54
N LEU A 116 8.81 3.79 2.22
CA LEU A 116 7.70 2.87 2.09
C LEU A 116 6.99 2.69 3.42
N THR A 117 7.76 2.47 4.47
CA THR A 117 7.21 2.30 5.81
C THR A 117 6.52 3.58 6.29
N ALA A 118 7.16 4.73 6.09
CA ALA A 118 6.58 6.01 6.51
C ALA A 118 5.26 6.28 5.78
N GLY A 119 5.18 5.94 4.49
CA GLY A 119 3.95 6.11 3.73
C GLY A 119 2.81 5.26 4.28
N LEU A 120 3.11 4.00 4.62
CA LEU A 120 2.10 3.11 5.18
C LEU A 120 1.66 3.56 6.56
N ILE A 121 2.59 4.00 7.40
CA ILE A 121 2.25 4.51 8.72
C ILE A 121 1.34 5.73 8.60
N ALA A 122 1.67 6.64 7.68
CA ALA A 122 0.84 7.81 7.45
C ALA A 122 -0.57 7.43 7.01
N ALA A 123 -0.69 6.44 6.14
CA ALA A 123 -2.01 5.99 5.67
C ALA A 123 -2.81 5.36 6.80
N LEU A 124 -2.15 4.57 7.64
CA LEU A 124 -2.81 3.96 8.80
C LEU A 124 -3.27 5.02 9.80
N ASP A 125 -2.45 6.04 10.01
CA ASP A 125 -2.81 7.13 10.93
C ASP A 125 -3.94 7.98 10.37
N GLN A 126 -3.95 8.24 9.07
CA GLN A 126 -5.00 9.01 8.44
C GLN A 126 -6.34 8.35 8.51
N ARG A 127 -6.38 7.02 8.50
CA ARG A 127 -7.59 6.34 8.63
C ARG A 127 -8.26 6.67 9.92
N GLY A 128 -7.50 7.12 10.90
CA GLY A 128 -8.02 7.61 12.07
C GLY A 128 -8.45 6.55 12.92
N ASP A 129 -7.92 6.17 13.86
CA ASP A 129 -8.42 5.55 14.82
C ASP A 129 -9.09 6.45 15.61
N PRO A 130 -10.15 6.55 15.65
CA PRO A 130 -10.84 7.55 16.35
C PRO A 130 -10.59 7.40 17.79
N LEU A 131 -10.31 7.20 17.64
CA LEU A 131 -10.31 7.40 18.58
C LEU A 131 -10.36 7.65 19.19
N VAL A 132 -10.37 7.54 19.07
CA VAL A 132 -10.57 7.84 19.30
C VAL A 132 -10.62 8.11 19.64
#